data_a1183275bbbfb89cf819185d0b4bfa1d
#
_entry.id   a1183275bbbfb89cf819185d0b4bfa1d
#
_cell.length_a   1.000
_cell.length_b   1.000
_cell.length_c   1.000
_cell.angle_alpha   90.00
_cell.angle_beta   90.00
_cell.angle_gamma   90.00
#
_symmetry.space_group_name_H-M   'P 1'
#
loop_
_entity.id
_entity.type
_entity.pdbx_description
1 polymer ?
#
loop_
_entity_poly.entity_id
_entity_poly.type
_entity_poly.pdbx_seq_one_letter_code
_entity_poly.pdbx_strand_id
1 'polypeptide(L)'
;GYDAWSFYYAQCAIVHVNAEEPLCFVRAQDAGGAYIKTYLKHEDVIVYDENYIHKWPRHPYDYLVEIIKERKWDKLSIGLEMDSHYFTAYCYEKIKQGLPNSRVLDCERLVNWVRVVKSDAEIKFMKAAAQITELGMKKAFEAISPGVRQCDAVSEIYTTLIKGTPEFGGDYSSIVPM
;
A
#
# COMPACT_ATOMS: atom_id res chain seq x y z
N GLY A 1 -3.44 -3.14 8.33
CA GLY A 1 -2.19 -2.71 7.71
C GLY A 1 -2.30 -1.31 7.14
N TYR A 2 -1.16 -0.75 6.79
CA TYR A 2 -1.10 0.51 6.08
C TYR A 2 -1.44 0.30 4.62
N ASP A 3 -2.42 1.05 4.10
CA ASP A 3 -2.79 1.08 2.70
C ASP A 3 -2.48 2.48 2.16
N ALA A 4 -1.45 2.57 1.34
CA ALA A 4 -0.99 3.82 0.76
C ALA A 4 -1.72 4.10 -0.56
N TRP A 5 -2.02 5.37 -0.82
CA TRP A 5 -2.61 5.83 -2.07
C TRP A 5 -1.58 5.85 -3.22
N SER A 6 -0.84 4.76 -3.35
CA SER A 6 0.26 4.63 -4.33
C SER A 6 -0.20 4.69 -5.79
N PHE A 7 -1.49 4.54 -6.05
CA PHE A 7 -2.05 4.69 -7.38
C PHE A 7 -2.11 6.15 -7.88
N TYR A 8 -1.98 7.12 -6.97
CA TYR A 8 -1.85 8.54 -7.34
C TYR A 8 -0.42 9.05 -7.19
N TYR A 9 0.32 8.52 -6.23
CA TYR A 9 1.62 9.05 -5.84
C TYR A 9 2.63 7.93 -5.70
N ALA A 10 3.87 8.20 -6.09
CA ALA A 10 4.95 7.23 -5.97
C ALA A 10 5.25 6.95 -4.49
N GLN A 11 4.94 5.74 -4.06
CA GLN A 11 5.24 5.21 -2.73
C GLN A 11 5.76 3.79 -2.88
N CYS A 12 6.67 3.38 -2.02
CA CYS A 12 7.20 2.02 -2.08
C CYS A 12 7.78 1.56 -0.74
N ALA A 13 7.93 0.26 -0.59
CA ALA A 13 8.77 -0.33 0.43
C ALA A 13 10.16 -0.62 -0.17
N ILE A 14 11.20 -0.38 0.61
CA ILE A 14 12.59 -0.66 0.24
C ILE A 14 13.13 -1.68 1.22
N VAL A 15 13.54 -2.83 0.71
CA VAL A 15 14.10 -3.92 1.52
C VAL A 15 15.57 -4.07 1.20
N HIS A 16 16.43 -3.93 2.19
CA HIS A 16 17.85 -4.19 2.05
C HIS A 16 18.19 -5.53 2.71
N VAL A 17 18.96 -6.38 2.01
CA VAL A 17 19.22 -7.77 2.41
C VAL A 17 19.85 -7.92 3.81
N ASN A 18 20.57 -6.91 4.28
CA ASN A 18 21.23 -6.90 5.59
C ASN A 18 20.52 -5.99 6.61
N ALA A 19 19.37 -5.40 6.29
CA ALA A 19 18.60 -4.62 7.24
C ALA A 19 17.58 -5.50 7.96
N GLU A 20 17.34 -5.22 9.24
CA GLU A 20 16.32 -5.91 10.03
C GLU A 20 14.91 -5.49 9.60
N GLU A 21 14.74 -4.21 9.26
CA GLU A 21 13.46 -3.63 8.91
C GLU A 21 13.48 -2.99 7.51
N PRO A 22 12.37 -3.02 6.79
CA PRO A 22 12.23 -2.30 5.53
C PRO A 22 12.09 -0.79 5.77
N LEU A 23 12.41 0.00 4.76
CA LEU A 23 12.04 1.41 4.74
C LEU A 23 10.70 1.59 4.03
N CYS A 24 9.89 2.50 4.53
CA CYS A 24 8.64 2.91 3.91
C CYS A 24 8.83 4.30 3.29
N PHE A 25 8.83 4.39 1.96
CA PHE A 25 8.96 5.65 1.23
C PHE A 25 7.57 6.20 0.91
N VAL A 26 7.23 7.33 1.50
CA VAL A 26 5.86 7.87 1.47
C VAL A 26 5.83 9.38 1.22
N ARG A 27 4.71 9.85 0.70
CA ARG A 27 4.38 11.25 0.59
C ARG A 27 4.16 11.88 1.97
N ALA A 28 4.51 13.16 2.16
CA ALA A 28 4.36 13.87 3.42
C ALA A 28 2.92 13.82 3.98
N GLN A 29 1.92 13.99 3.11
CA GLN A 29 0.51 13.92 3.49
C GLN A 29 0.09 12.54 4.03
N ASP A 30 0.72 11.46 3.59
CA ASP A 30 0.37 10.08 3.95
C ASP A 30 1.22 9.54 5.11
N ALA A 31 2.27 10.25 5.51
CA ALA A 31 3.22 9.82 6.53
C ALA A 31 2.56 9.50 7.88
N GLY A 32 1.52 10.27 8.26
CA GLY A 32 0.76 10.01 9.49
C GLY A 32 0.15 8.61 9.52
N GLY A 33 -0.36 8.13 8.39
CA GLY A 33 -0.86 6.76 8.25
C GLY A 33 0.24 5.71 8.44
N ALA A 34 1.42 5.95 7.85
CA ALA A 34 2.56 5.05 8.01
C ALA A 34 3.01 4.95 9.47
N TYR A 35 3.11 6.06 10.18
CA TYR A 35 3.50 6.09 11.61
C TYR A 35 2.53 5.36 12.52
N ILE A 36 1.22 5.43 12.25
CA ILE A 36 0.18 4.85 13.12
C ILE A 36 -0.13 3.39 12.76
N LYS A 37 -0.07 3.03 11.48
CA LYS A 37 -0.57 1.74 10.98
C LYS A 37 0.53 0.73 10.69
N THR A 38 1.81 1.09 10.81
CA THR A 38 2.92 0.16 10.66
C THR A 38 3.62 -0.07 11.99
N TYR A 39 4.46 -1.09 12.06
CA TYR A 39 5.36 -1.36 13.19
C TYR A 39 6.71 -0.66 13.03
N LEU A 40 6.92 0.05 11.92
CA LEU A 40 8.18 0.71 11.60
C LEU A 40 8.46 1.85 12.58
N LYS A 41 9.72 2.05 12.89
CA LYS A 41 10.17 3.24 13.61
C LYS A 41 10.02 4.48 12.72
N HIS A 42 9.91 5.64 13.32
CA HIS A 42 9.79 6.90 12.56
C HIS A 42 10.97 7.14 11.61
N GLU A 43 12.17 6.69 11.98
CA GLU A 43 13.40 6.80 11.18
C GLU A 43 13.40 5.90 9.93
N ASP A 44 12.55 4.86 9.91
CA ASP A 44 12.39 3.94 8.78
C ASP A 44 11.29 4.40 7.81
N VAL A 45 10.55 5.45 8.17
CA VAL A 45 9.57 6.08 7.31
C VAL A 45 10.21 7.30 6.62
N ILE A 46 10.58 7.13 5.37
CA ILE A 46 11.21 8.16 4.55
C ILE A 46 10.13 9.01 3.89
N VAL A 47 10.03 10.25 4.32
CA VAL A 47 8.99 11.17 3.88
C VAL A 47 9.55 12.12 2.82
N TYR A 48 8.95 12.15 1.63
CA TYR A 48 9.28 13.13 0.62
C TYR A 48 8.30 14.31 0.60
N ASP A 49 8.84 15.48 0.27
CA ASP A 49 8.13 16.75 0.28
C ASP A 49 7.15 16.89 -0.90
N GLU A 50 6.07 17.68 -0.71
CA GLU A 50 5.07 18.01 -1.73
C GLU A 50 5.67 18.70 -2.98
N ASN A 51 6.87 19.25 -2.88
CA ASN A 51 7.59 19.86 -4.01
C ASN A 51 8.03 18.84 -5.08
N TYR A 52 7.89 17.54 -4.81
CA TYR A 52 8.10 16.47 -5.79
C TYR A 52 6.82 16.04 -6.52
N ILE A 53 5.64 16.52 -6.08
CA ILE A 53 4.35 16.15 -6.63
C ILE A 53 3.96 17.11 -7.77
N HIS A 54 3.75 16.55 -8.96
CA HIS A 54 3.35 17.31 -10.16
C HIS A 54 4.19 18.56 -10.46
N LYS A 55 5.48 18.52 -10.14
CA LYS A 55 6.43 19.64 -10.27
C LYS A 55 7.56 19.32 -11.26
N TRP A 56 7.17 19.02 -12.51
CA TRP A 56 8.18 18.76 -13.54
C TRP A 56 9.31 19.82 -13.53
N PRO A 57 10.62 19.42 -13.63
CA PRO A 57 11.12 18.05 -13.88
C PRO A 57 11.32 17.18 -12.62
N ARG A 58 10.94 17.65 -11.43
CA ARG A 58 11.08 16.89 -10.17
C ARG A 58 10.10 15.70 -10.13
N HIS A 59 10.58 14.62 -9.54
CA HIS A 59 9.80 13.41 -9.32
C HIS A 59 10.15 12.81 -7.96
N PRO A 60 9.22 12.17 -7.22
CA PRO A 60 9.54 11.56 -5.93
C PRO A 60 10.73 10.58 -5.97
N TYR A 61 10.89 9.86 -7.08
CA TYR A 61 12.02 8.96 -7.25
C TYR A 61 13.38 9.67 -7.42
N ASP A 62 13.43 10.98 -7.69
CA ASP A 62 14.69 11.74 -7.58
C ASP A 62 15.17 11.75 -6.13
N TYR A 63 14.25 11.99 -5.17
CA TYR A 63 14.55 11.93 -3.75
C TYR A 63 14.86 10.50 -3.27
N LEU A 64 14.15 9.51 -3.78
CA LEU A 64 14.47 8.10 -3.50
C LEU A 64 15.91 7.76 -3.91
N VAL A 65 16.36 8.23 -5.07
CA VAL A 65 17.74 8.05 -5.54
C VAL A 65 18.75 8.72 -4.59
N GLU A 66 18.44 9.91 -4.06
CA GLU A 66 19.28 10.59 -3.06
C GLU A 66 19.44 9.74 -1.81
N ILE A 67 18.35 9.21 -1.26
CA ILE A 67 18.35 8.31 -0.09
C ILE A 67 19.19 7.05 -0.34
N ILE A 68 19.06 6.44 -1.51
CA ILE A 68 19.85 5.25 -1.88
C ILE A 68 21.34 5.58 -1.92
N LYS A 69 21.72 6.76 -2.43
CA LYS A 69 23.12 7.22 -2.46
C LYS A 69 23.65 7.53 -1.07
N GLU A 70 22.91 8.24 -0.24
CA GLU A 70 23.28 8.56 1.15
C GLU A 70 23.54 7.31 1.96
N ARG A 71 22.74 6.25 1.73
CA ARG A 71 22.93 4.94 2.35
C ARG A 71 24.05 4.08 1.71
N LYS A 72 24.70 4.58 0.66
CA LYS A 72 25.76 3.89 -0.09
C LYS A 72 25.28 2.58 -0.74
N TRP A 73 24.03 2.55 -1.17
CA TRP A 73 23.43 1.40 -1.88
C TRP A 73 23.48 1.55 -3.41
N ASP A 74 24.01 2.66 -3.89
CA ASP A 74 24.08 3.07 -5.30
C ASP A 74 25.00 2.19 -6.20
N LYS A 75 25.67 1.19 -5.59
CA LYS A 75 26.49 0.20 -6.30
C LYS A 75 25.97 -1.23 -6.17
N LEU A 76 24.83 -1.40 -5.50
CA LEU A 76 24.22 -2.71 -5.31
C LEU A 76 23.35 -3.10 -6.49
N SER A 77 23.01 -4.40 -6.57
CA SER A 77 21.94 -4.86 -7.44
C SER A 77 20.60 -4.47 -6.81
N ILE A 78 19.74 -3.85 -7.61
CA ILE A 78 18.42 -3.36 -7.18
C ILE A 78 17.36 -4.12 -7.94
N GLY A 79 16.52 -4.86 -7.21
CA GLY A 79 15.34 -5.50 -7.75
C GLY A 79 14.17 -4.54 -7.75
N LEU A 80 13.47 -4.44 -8.87
CA LEU A 80 12.25 -3.66 -9.01
C LEU A 80 11.10 -4.59 -9.38
N GLU A 81 9.95 -4.44 -8.74
CA GLU A 81 8.70 -5.10 -9.18
C GLU A 81 8.14 -4.34 -10.38
N MET A 82 8.71 -4.61 -11.59
CA MET A 82 8.41 -3.84 -12.80
C MET A 82 6.97 -4.03 -13.30
N ASP A 83 6.35 -5.16 -12.99
CA ASP A 83 4.93 -5.43 -13.30
C ASP A 83 3.97 -4.97 -12.19
N SER A 84 4.44 -4.15 -11.27
CA SER A 84 3.57 -3.52 -10.27
C SER A 84 2.68 -2.46 -10.92
N HIS A 85 1.39 -2.49 -10.57
CA HIS A 85 0.35 -1.66 -11.18
C HIS A 85 0.64 -0.14 -11.07
N TYR A 86 1.38 0.26 -10.05
CA TYR A 86 1.67 1.67 -9.74
C TYR A 86 3.12 2.07 -10.02
N PHE A 87 3.93 1.16 -10.54
CA PHE A 87 5.30 1.44 -10.96
C PHE A 87 5.31 1.86 -12.42
N THR A 88 5.47 3.15 -12.67
CA THR A 88 5.43 3.69 -14.03
C THR A 88 6.78 3.57 -14.72
N ALA A 89 6.78 3.60 -16.07
CA ALA A 89 8.02 3.68 -16.85
C ALA A 89 8.88 4.88 -16.44
N TYR A 90 8.25 5.99 -16.02
CA TYR A 90 8.99 7.17 -15.57
C TYR A 90 9.71 6.94 -14.24
N CYS A 91 9.11 6.17 -13.32
CA CYS A 91 9.79 5.73 -12.09
C CYS A 91 11.05 4.93 -12.41
N TYR A 92 10.94 3.98 -13.35
CA TYR A 92 12.09 3.18 -13.80
C TYR A 92 13.20 4.04 -14.40
N GLU A 93 12.87 4.97 -15.30
CA GLU A 93 13.84 5.86 -15.91
C GLU A 93 14.56 6.73 -14.88
N LYS A 94 13.85 7.25 -13.87
CA LYS A 94 14.45 8.03 -12.78
C LYS A 94 15.47 7.21 -11.98
N ILE A 95 15.13 5.97 -11.62
CA ILE A 95 16.05 5.06 -10.93
C ILE A 95 17.28 4.78 -11.80
N LYS A 96 17.06 4.39 -13.05
CA LYS A 96 18.13 4.02 -13.97
C LYS A 96 19.12 5.18 -14.24
N GLN A 97 18.59 6.37 -14.47
CA GLN A 97 19.39 7.58 -14.67
C GLN A 97 20.10 8.03 -13.40
N GLY A 98 19.41 7.94 -12.27
CA GLY A 98 19.94 8.36 -10.98
C GLY A 98 20.98 7.43 -10.38
N LEU A 99 20.94 6.13 -10.71
CA LEU A 99 21.82 5.09 -10.18
C LEU A 99 22.60 4.34 -11.28
N PRO A 100 23.45 5.05 -12.05
CA PRO A 100 24.11 4.45 -13.21
C PRO A 100 25.10 3.33 -12.87
N ASN A 101 25.53 3.24 -11.61
CA ASN A 101 26.45 2.21 -11.12
C ASN A 101 25.74 1.00 -10.51
N SER A 102 24.42 1.04 -10.39
CA SER A 102 23.61 -0.07 -9.89
C SER A 102 23.21 -1.00 -11.01
N ARG A 103 23.19 -2.29 -10.72
CA ARG A 103 22.56 -3.27 -11.61
C ARG A 103 21.06 -3.34 -11.29
N VAL A 104 20.25 -2.78 -12.17
CA VAL A 104 18.78 -2.84 -12.04
C VAL A 104 18.25 -4.13 -12.66
N LEU A 105 17.44 -4.86 -11.92
CA LEU A 105 16.86 -6.15 -12.29
C LEU A 105 15.35 -6.11 -12.08
N ASP A 106 14.62 -6.81 -12.94
CA ASP A 106 13.23 -7.12 -12.66
C ASP A 106 13.17 -8.25 -11.63
N CYS A 107 12.47 -8.06 -10.53
CA CYS A 107 12.19 -9.09 -9.53
C CYS A 107 10.75 -9.63 -9.63
N GLU A 108 10.09 -9.36 -10.75
CA GLU A 108 8.74 -9.80 -11.03
C GLU A 108 7.77 -9.32 -9.92
N ARG A 109 7.09 -10.24 -9.29
CA ARG A 109 6.16 -10.02 -8.17
C ARG A 109 6.64 -10.75 -6.91
N LEU A 110 7.89 -10.54 -6.53
CA LEU A 110 8.54 -11.24 -5.42
C LEU A 110 7.72 -11.19 -4.13
N VAL A 111 7.24 -9.99 -3.75
CA VAL A 111 6.44 -9.82 -2.54
C VAL A 111 5.11 -10.57 -2.63
N ASN A 112 4.48 -10.61 -3.80
CA ASN A 112 3.25 -11.37 -3.99
C ASN A 112 3.48 -12.87 -3.79
N TRP A 113 4.60 -13.41 -4.28
CA TRP A 113 4.94 -14.82 -4.07
C TRP A 113 5.17 -15.16 -2.59
N VAL A 114 5.85 -14.29 -1.85
CA VAL A 114 5.98 -14.46 -0.38
C VAL A 114 4.61 -14.43 0.30
N ARG A 115 3.71 -13.55 -0.12
CA ARG A 115 2.36 -13.40 0.45
C ARG A 115 1.37 -14.50 0.05
N VAL A 116 1.69 -15.37 -0.91
CA VAL A 116 0.81 -16.50 -1.29
C VAL A 116 0.55 -17.42 -0.11
N VAL A 117 1.59 -17.73 0.67
CA VAL A 117 1.46 -18.55 1.88
C VAL A 117 1.22 -17.65 3.08
N LYS A 118 0.06 -17.79 3.72
CA LYS A 118 -0.36 -16.97 4.86
C LYS A 118 0.08 -17.59 6.17
N SER A 119 0.51 -16.74 7.09
CA SER A 119 0.75 -17.13 8.49
C SER A 119 -0.58 -17.41 9.21
N ASP A 120 -0.50 -18.08 10.36
CA ASP A 120 -1.68 -18.34 11.21
C ASP A 120 -2.35 -17.05 11.67
N ALA A 121 -1.59 -15.98 11.91
CA ALA A 121 -2.12 -14.68 12.27
C ALA A 121 -2.91 -14.06 11.11
N GLU A 122 -2.38 -14.09 9.91
CA GLU A 122 -3.08 -13.60 8.71
C GLU A 122 -4.36 -14.40 8.44
N ILE A 123 -4.33 -15.72 8.63
CA ILE A 123 -5.53 -16.58 8.49
C ILE A 123 -6.61 -16.16 9.50
N LYS A 124 -6.25 -15.79 10.74
CA LYS A 124 -7.24 -15.27 11.71
C LYS A 124 -7.89 -13.99 11.23
N PHE A 125 -7.12 -13.03 10.73
CA PHE A 125 -7.67 -11.80 10.16
C PHE A 125 -8.53 -12.06 8.92
N MET A 126 -8.12 -12.97 8.05
CA MET A 126 -8.93 -13.35 6.88
C MET A 126 -10.28 -13.96 7.29
N LYS A 127 -10.31 -14.80 8.33
CA LYS A 127 -11.56 -15.37 8.86
C LYS A 127 -12.46 -14.28 9.45
N ALA A 128 -11.92 -13.33 10.19
CA ALA A 128 -12.66 -12.18 10.70
C ALA A 128 -13.25 -11.33 9.56
N ALA A 129 -12.46 -11.02 8.55
CA ALA A 129 -12.92 -10.29 7.36
C ALA A 129 -14.03 -11.06 6.61
N ALA A 130 -13.91 -12.40 6.53
CA ALA A 130 -14.94 -13.23 5.90
C ALA A 130 -16.29 -13.16 6.65
N GLN A 131 -16.29 -13.10 7.98
CA GLN A 131 -17.53 -12.93 8.76
C GLN A 131 -18.23 -11.60 8.48
N ILE A 132 -17.46 -10.50 8.39
CA ILE A 132 -18.01 -9.19 8.02
C ILE A 132 -18.58 -9.23 6.59
N THR A 133 -17.86 -9.85 5.66
CA THR A 133 -18.32 -10.01 4.27
C THR A 133 -19.61 -10.83 4.20
N GLU A 134 -19.72 -11.90 4.99
CA GLU A 134 -20.94 -12.73 5.07
C GLU A 134 -22.17 -11.90 5.53
N LEU A 135 -22.00 -11.04 6.52
CA LEU A 135 -23.08 -10.12 6.95
C LEU A 135 -23.49 -9.18 5.82
N GLY A 136 -22.53 -8.59 5.11
CA GLY A 136 -22.81 -7.76 3.94
C GLY A 136 -23.57 -8.52 2.84
N MET A 137 -23.19 -9.75 2.57
CA MET A 137 -23.89 -10.61 1.61
C MET A 137 -25.33 -10.96 2.07
N LYS A 138 -25.52 -11.30 3.33
CA LYS A 138 -26.88 -11.50 3.90
C LYS A 138 -27.73 -10.26 3.72
N LYS A 139 -27.17 -9.08 4.05
CA LYS A 139 -27.87 -7.81 3.87
C LYS A 139 -28.19 -7.53 2.39
N ALA A 140 -27.32 -7.89 1.47
CA ALA A 140 -27.59 -7.76 0.03
C ALA A 140 -28.79 -8.59 -0.41
N PHE A 141 -28.90 -9.84 0.04
CA PHE A 141 -30.06 -10.69 -0.27
C PHE A 141 -31.37 -10.14 0.32
N GLU A 142 -31.32 -9.47 1.47
CA GLU A 142 -32.49 -8.86 2.08
C GLU A 142 -32.92 -7.56 1.37
N ALA A 143 -31.93 -6.74 0.97
CA ALA A 143 -32.17 -5.40 0.44
C ALA A 143 -32.51 -5.35 -1.05
N ILE A 144 -32.06 -6.35 -1.82
CA ILE A 144 -32.24 -6.38 -3.27
C ILE A 144 -33.58 -7.06 -3.61
N SER A 145 -34.52 -6.28 -4.14
CA SER A 145 -35.79 -6.78 -4.64
C SER A 145 -36.31 -5.93 -5.80
N PRO A 146 -37.26 -6.44 -6.62
CA PRO A 146 -37.85 -5.66 -7.71
C PRO A 146 -38.45 -4.34 -7.21
N GLY A 147 -38.07 -3.22 -7.84
CA GLY A 147 -38.56 -1.88 -7.50
C GLY A 147 -37.71 -1.12 -6.49
N VAL A 148 -36.75 -1.75 -5.81
CA VAL A 148 -35.78 -1.08 -4.95
C VAL A 148 -34.74 -0.36 -5.81
N ARG A 149 -34.42 0.89 -5.49
CA ARG A 149 -33.35 1.62 -6.18
C ARG A 149 -31.99 1.07 -5.76
N GLN A 150 -31.05 1.04 -6.70
CA GLN A 150 -29.68 0.58 -6.44
C GLN A 150 -29.01 1.31 -5.25
N CYS A 151 -29.18 2.63 -5.17
CA CYS A 151 -28.57 3.42 -4.07
C CYS A 151 -29.12 3.04 -2.70
N ASP A 152 -30.42 2.70 -2.60
CA ASP A 152 -31.03 2.30 -1.32
C ASP A 152 -30.47 0.93 -0.88
N ALA A 153 -30.42 -0.05 -1.77
CA ALA A 153 -29.84 -1.35 -1.48
C ALA A 153 -28.35 -1.25 -1.10
N VAL A 154 -27.57 -0.48 -1.88
CA VAL A 154 -26.14 -0.30 -1.62
C VAL A 154 -25.89 0.40 -0.29
N SER A 155 -26.69 1.39 0.09
CA SER A 155 -26.53 2.08 1.38
C SER A 155 -26.70 1.14 2.58
N GLU A 156 -27.68 0.22 2.52
CA GLU A 156 -27.87 -0.78 3.56
C GLU A 156 -26.69 -1.76 3.67
N ILE A 157 -26.18 -2.22 2.52
CA ILE A 157 -25.01 -3.12 2.46
C ILE A 157 -23.79 -2.42 3.04
N TYR A 158 -23.50 -1.19 2.61
CA TYR A 158 -22.35 -0.42 3.09
C TYR A 158 -22.47 -0.13 4.58
N THR A 159 -23.63 0.23 5.07
CA THR A 159 -23.86 0.44 6.50
C THR A 159 -23.48 -0.79 7.31
N THR A 160 -23.87 -1.97 6.84
CA THR A 160 -23.54 -3.25 7.49
C THR A 160 -22.03 -3.52 7.47
N LEU A 161 -21.40 -3.35 6.32
CA LEU A 161 -19.96 -3.57 6.17
C LEU A 161 -19.12 -2.57 6.99
N ILE A 162 -19.54 -1.30 7.06
CA ILE A 162 -18.85 -0.27 7.83
C ILE A 162 -18.94 -0.55 9.34
N LYS A 163 -20.10 -0.97 9.83
CA LYS A 163 -20.28 -1.33 11.24
C LYS A 163 -19.51 -2.57 11.66
N GLY A 164 -19.31 -3.51 10.74
CA GLY A 164 -18.69 -4.79 11.07
C GLY A 164 -19.57 -5.63 12.00
N THR A 165 -18.92 -6.37 12.90
CA THR A 165 -19.56 -7.17 13.95
C THR A 165 -19.23 -6.60 15.33
N PRO A 166 -19.95 -6.99 16.40
CA PRO A 166 -19.59 -6.62 17.77
C PRO A 166 -18.16 -7.09 18.17
N GLU A 167 -17.67 -8.17 17.56
CA GLU A 167 -16.35 -8.74 17.81
C GLU A 167 -15.29 -8.13 16.89
N PHE A 168 -15.66 -7.88 15.62
CA PHE A 168 -14.75 -7.39 14.56
C PHE A 168 -15.32 -6.10 13.96
N GLY A 169 -15.12 -5.03 14.60
CA GLY A 169 -15.49 -3.69 14.20
C GLY A 169 -14.54 -2.74 14.90
N GLY A 170 -15.06 -1.93 15.79
CA GLY A 170 -14.30 -1.03 16.62
C GLY A 170 -14.51 0.43 16.25
N ASP A 171 -13.56 1.28 16.63
CA ASP A 171 -13.65 2.73 16.49
C ASP A 171 -13.48 3.21 15.05
N TYR A 172 -13.00 2.34 14.17
CA TYR A 172 -12.75 2.64 12.76
C TYR A 172 -13.68 1.84 11.86
N SER A 173 -14.01 2.41 10.70
CA SER A 173 -14.73 1.70 9.66
C SER A 173 -14.02 0.38 9.29
N SER A 174 -14.77 -0.71 9.17
CA SER A 174 -14.26 -2.02 8.74
C SER A 174 -13.92 -2.07 7.25
N ILE A 175 -14.40 -1.11 6.48
CA ILE A 175 -14.05 -0.90 5.06
C ILE A 175 -13.69 0.56 4.85
N VAL A 176 -12.87 0.83 3.84
CA VAL A 176 -12.61 2.20 3.39
C VAL A 176 -13.75 2.59 2.45
N PRO A 177 -14.57 3.61 2.78
CA PRO A 177 -15.55 4.12 1.83
C PRO A 177 -14.80 4.73 0.64
N MET A 178 -15.07 4.21 -0.55
CA MET A 178 -14.56 4.77 -1.82
C MET A 178 -15.56 5.76 -2.41
#